data_a576ed611c8768910d74cb50861592dc
#
_entry.id   a576ed611c8768910d74cb50861592dc
#
_cell.length_a   1.000
_cell.length_b   1.000
_cell.length_c   1.000
_cell.angle_alpha   90.00
_cell.angle_beta   90.00
_cell.angle_gamma   90.00
#
_symmetry.space_group_name_H-M   'P 1'
#
loop_
_entity.id
_entity.type
_entity.pdbx_description
1 polymer ?
#
loop_
_entity_poly.entity_id
_entity_poly.type
_entity_poly.pdbx_seq_one_letter_code
_entity_poly.pdbx_strand_id
1 'polypeptide(L)'
;MDISAAHNLLGITLQTGWKVIRKITKEKNSTGAFFSVCYIASKDERTCFLKAFDFAKFQQISGEGKPVIDIISEMTKAFKYERDLSVHCQKGYVTKVAFVIDSGEEFLKDYPIGIVPYLVFELADGDVRSRLQFSNYLDFVWKLSSLHDIAIGIKQLHNVGVSHQDLKPSNVLIFRDESKLGDLGRSMCKSMDSEYNSLDYSGDWNYAPPEMMYQYSEVDWYKRTFATDCYLLGSLIVFYLLGISMSALLLKHMPQNLRWEHWRGTFEEVRPYLLMAYSQAIKEFHNGISGYYLNDDICMMVEQLCYPFPEHRGHPRNIQSKGRNYNLERYISKLDLLKRKAELKIFKDCCKN
;
A
#
# COMPACT_ATOMS: atom_id res chain seq x y z
N MET A 1 4.32 -32.92 -7.43
CA MET A 1 3.27 -32.07 -8.11
C MET A 1 2.83 -31.03 -7.11
N ASP A 2 2.68 -29.80 -7.55
CA ASP A 2 2.16 -28.70 -6.71
C ASP A 2 0.72 -29.06 -6.32
N ILE A 3 0.41 -29.14 -5.05
CA ILE A 3 -0.90 -29.62 -4.53
C ILE A 3 -2.02 -28.61 -4.82
N SER A 4 -1.66 -27.39 -5.24
CA SER A 4 -2.59 -26.29 -5.47
C SER A 4 -2.95 -26.11 -6.96
N ALA A 5 -4.25 -26.12 -7.25
CA ALA A 5 -4.80 -25.81 -8.57
C ALA A 5 -4.39 -24.42 -9.06
N ALA A 6 -4.32 -23.42 -8.18
CA ALA A 6 -3.94 -22.05 -8.51
C ALA A 6 -2.53 -21.94 -9.13
N HIS A 7 -1.64 -22.89 -8.89
CA HIS A 7 -0.29 -22.93 -9.45
C HIS A 7 -0.20 -23.50 -10.86
N ASN A 8 -1.29 -24.08 -11.39
CA ASN A 8 -1.31 -24.87 -12.60
C ASN A 8 -2.24 -24.31 -13.71
N LEU A 9 -2.43 -22.98 -13.71
CA LEU A 9 -3.24 -22.31 -14.75
C LEU A 9 -2.47 -22.02 -16.06
N LEU A 10 -1.15 -22.18 -16.07
CA LEU A 10 -0.33 -21.87 -17.25
C LEU A 10 -0.79 -22.65 -18.51
N GLY A 11 -1.01 -21.94 -19.61
CA GLY A 11 -1.46 -22.52 -20.88
C GLY A 11 -2.98 -22.71 -20.99
N ILE A 12 -3.74 -22.57 -19.90
CA ILE A 12 -5.19 -22.73 -19.87
C ILE A 12 -5.87 -21.47 -20.44
N THR A 13 -6.93 -21.67 -21.23
CA THR A 13 -7.89 -20.63 -21.57
C THR A 13 -9.04 -20.72 -20.59
N LEU A 14 -9.19 -19.69 -19.74
CA LEU A 14 -10.17 -19.61 -18.68
C LEU A 14 -11.60 -19.45 -19.25
N GLN A 15 -12.63 -19.74 -18.42
CA GLN A 15 -14.03 -19.62 -18.84
C GLN A 15 -14.42 -18.23 -19.35
N THR A 16 -13.77 -17.17 -18.87
CA THR A 16 -13.95 -15.79 -19.34
C THR A 16 -13.18 -15.46 -20.62
N GLY A 17 -12.47 -16.44 -21.22
CA GLY A 17 -11.72 -16.30 -22.47
C GLY A 17 -10.29 -15.80 -22.33
N TRP A 18 -9.78 -15.54 -21.12
CA TRP A 18 -8.38 -15.18 -20.88
C TRP A 18 -7.48 -16.40 -21.01
N LYS A 19 -6.47 -16.33 -21.88
CA LYS A 19 -5.43 -17.36 -21.99
C LYS A 19 -4.26 -17.01 -21.07
N VAL A 20 -3.94 -17.90 -20.14
CA VAL A 20 -2.82 -17.72 -19.22
C VAL A 20 -1.50 -18.04 -19.93
N ILE A 21 -0.65 -17.03 -20.14
CA ILE A 21 0.53 -17.14 -21.00
C ILE A 21 1.86 -17.22 -20.24
N ARG A 22 1.90 -16.71 -19.01
CA ARG A 22 3.12 -16.72 -18.19
C ARG A 22 2.79 -16.67 -16.70
N LYS A 23 3.47 -17.50 -15.90
CA LYS A 23 3.46 -17.40 -14.44
C LYS A 23 4.47 -16.35 -13.99
N ILE A 24 4.08 -15.47 -13.07
CA ILE A 24 5.00 -14.51 -12.45
C ILE A 24 5.65 -15.20 -11.26
N THR A 25 6.96 -15.39 -11.33
CA THR A 25 7.75 -15.89 -10.19
C THR A 25 8.04 -14.74 -9.23
N LYS A 26 7.72 -14.95 -7.96
CA LYS A 26 8.07 -13.99 -6.91
C LYS A 26 9.55 -14.05 -6.62
N GLU A 27 10.19 -12.90 -6.47
CA GLU A 27 11.51 -12.83 -5.84
C GLU A 27 11.41 -13.27 -4.36
N LYS A 28 12.49 -13.88 -3.83
CA LYS A 28 12.52 -14.43 -2.46
C LYS A 28 12.11 -13.44 -1.35
N ASN A 29 12.19 -12.13 -1.61
CA ASN A 29 11.89 -11.05 -0.66
C ASN A 29 10.61 -10.26 -0.99
N SER A 30 9.75 -10.73 -1.89
CA SER A 30 8.52 -10.02 -2.21
C SER A 30 7.45 -10.24 -1.14
N THR A 31 6.94 -9.16 -0.55
CA THR A 31 5.93 -9.14 0.53
C THR A 31 4.49 -9.03 0.01
N GLY A 32 4.18 -9.44 -1.21
CA GLY A 32 2.83 -9.36 -1.78
C GLY A 32 2.22 -10.73 -2.07
N ALA A 33 0.89 -10.78 -2.25
CA ALA A 33 0.14 -11.94 -2.73
C ALA A 33 0.40 -13.24 -1.94
N PHE A 34 0.24 -13.20 -0.60
CA PHE A 34 0.54 -14.34 0.27
C PHE A 34 -0.34 -15.56 -0.03
N PHE A 35 -1.61 -15.34 -0.41
CA PHE A 35 -2.61 -16.36 -0.74
C PHE A 35 -3.02 -16.32 -2.22
N SER A 36 -2.15 -15.86 -3.11
CA SER A 36 -2.45 -15.84 -4.53
C SER A 36 -1.22 -16.16 -5.37
N VAL A 37 -1.49 -16.67 -6.58
CA VAL A 37 -0.51 -16.89 -7.63
C VAL A 37 -0.79 -15.90 -8.74
N CYS A 38 0.27 -15.24 -9.22
CA CYS A 38 0.15 -14.19 -10.22
C CYS A 38 0.56 -14.70 -11.59
N TYR A 39 -0.17 -14.26 -12.61
CA TYR A 39 0.08 -14.62 -14.00
C TYR A 39 -0.05 -13.40 -14.91
N ILE A 40 0.50 -13.55 -16.11
CA ILE A 40 0.15 -12.74 -17.27
C ILE A 40 -0.86 -13.56 -18.09
N ALA A 41 -1.96 -12.92 -18.46
CA ALA A 41 -2.98 -13.50 -19.33
C ALA A 41 -3.25 -12.59 -20.53
N SER A 42 -3.71 -13.14 -21.64
CA SER A 42 -4.06 -12.39 -22.85
C SER A 42 -5.46 -12.74 -23.34
N LYS A 43 -6.15 -11.75 -23.90
CA LYS A 43 -7.46 -11.88 -24.56
C LYS A 43 -7.58 -10.73 -25.57
N ASP A 44 -7.99 -11.02 -26.80
CA ASP A 44 -8.20 -10.02 -27.87
C ASP A 44 -7.03 -9.01 -27.98
N GLU A 45 -5.80 -9.55 -28.09
CA GLU A 45 -4.53 -8.78 -28.17
C GLU A 45 -4.17 -7.94 -26.91
N ARG A 46 -5.03 -7.90 -25.92
CA ARG A 46 -4.74 -7.25 -24.64
C ARG A 46 -3.99 -8.21 -23.71
N THR A 47 -2.93 -7.70 -23.11
CA THR A 47 -2.18 -8.40 -22.06
C THR A 47 -2.52 -7.80 -20.69
N CYS A 48 -2.83 -8.65 -19.72
CA CYS A 48 -3.31 -8.25 -18.40
C CYS A 48 -2.62 -9.02 -17.28
N PHE A 49 -2.65 -8.47 -16.09
CA PHE A 49 -2.24 -9.13 -14.86
C PHE A 49 -3.41 -9.93 -14.30
N LEU A 50 -3.15 -11.20 -13.94
CA LEU A 50 -4.15 -12.11 -13.37
C LEU A 50 -3.68 -12.54 -11.97
N LYS A 51 -4.53 -12.33 -10.96
CA LYS A 51 -4.36 -12.74 -9.57
C LYS A 51 -5.28 -13.94 -9.30
N ALA A 52 -4.72 -15.14 -9.20
CA ALA A 52 -5.43 -16.37 -8.89
C ALA A 52 -5.35 -16.67 -7.39
N PHE A 53 -6.48 -16.90 -6.72
CA PHE A 53 -6.54 -17.16 -5.29
C PHE A 53 -6.16 -18.61 -4.98
N ASP A 54 -5.23 -18.81 -4.04
CA ASP A 54 -4.66 -20.11 -3.68
C ASP A 54 -5.28 -20.66 -2.39
N PHE A 55 -6.39 -21.34 -2.52
CA PHE A 55 -7.14 -21.92 -1.40
C PHE A 55 -6.36 -23.04 -0.69
N ALA A 56 -5.56 -23.82 -1.43
CA ALA A 56 -4.77 -24.90 -0.84
C ALA A 56 -3.65 -24.36 0.05
N LYS A 57 -3.00 -23.27 -0.35
CA LYS A 57 -1.98 -22.62 0.47
C LYS A 57 -2.57 -22.02 1.75
N PHE A 58 -3.76 -21.45 1.67
CA PHE A 58 -4.46 -20.92 2.85
C PHE A 58 -4.75 -22.04 3.86
N GLN A 59 -5.16 -23.23 3.39
CA GLN A 59 -5.35 -24.41 4.24
C GLN A 59 -4.07 -24.80 5.00
N GLN A 60 -2.91 -24.82 4.31
CA GLN A 60 -1.64 -25.16 4.92
C GLN A 60 -1.20 -24.18 6.04
N ILE A 61 -1.54 -22.89 5.89
CA ILE A 61 -1.12 -21.84 6.83
C ILE A 61 -2.10 -21.66 7.98
N SER A 62 -3.41 -21.89 7.76
CA SER A 62 -4.45 -21.75 8.80
C SER A 62 -4.38 -22.80 9.90
N GLY A 63 -3.43 -23.75 9.80
CA GLY A 63 -3.15 -24.78 10.81
C GLY A 63 -4.02 -26.04 10.68
N GLU A 64 -3.53 -27.13 11.27
CA GLU A 64 -4.26 -28.40 11.34
C GLU A 64 -5.53 -28.22 12.17
N GLY A 65 -6.69 -28.48 11.57
CA GLY A 65 -7.99 -28.51 12.27
C GLY A 65 -9.07 -27.57 11.74
N LYS A 66 -8.77 -26.64 10.85
CA LYS A 66 -9.82 -25.80 10.25
C LYS A 66 -10.57 -26.58 9.16
N PRO A 67 -11.92 -26.69 9.22
CA PRO A 67 -12.70 -27.38 8.19
C PRO A 67 -12.49 -26.74 6.81
N VAL A 68 -12.37 -27.56 5.77
CA VAL A 68 -12.19 -27.08 4.37
C VAL A 68 -13.31 -26.13 3.95
N ILE A 69 -14.53 -26.35 4.42
CA ILE A 69 -15.69 -25.47 4.12
C ILE A 69 -15.48 -24.04 4.65
N ASP A 70 -14.86 -23.89 5.83
CA ASP A 70 -14.59 -22.58 6.42
C ASP A 70 -13.49 -21.85 5.63
N ILE A 71 -12.46 -22.60 5.19
CA ILE A 71 -11.39 -22.10 4.34
C ILE A 71 -11.94 -21.57 3.01
N ILE A 72 -12.77 -22.36 2.33
CA ILE A 72 -13.44 -21.96 1.09
C ILE A 72 -14.29 -20.72 1.33
N SER A 73 -15.04 -20.68 2.43
CA SER A 73 -15.89 -19.55 2.79
C SER A 73 -15.09 -18.26 2.98
N GLU A 74 -14.02 -18.29 3.76
CA GLU A 74 -13.17 -17.11 4.03
C GLU A 74 -12.48 -16.60 2.75
N MET A 75 -11.88 -17.49 1.98
CA MET A 75 -11.22 -17.12 0.73
C MET A 75 -12.21 -16.59 -0.32
N THR A 76 -13.42 -17.14 -0.35
CA THR A 76 -14.50 -16.63 -1.21
C THR A 76 -14.94 -15.24 -0.77
N LYS A 77 -15.02 -14.97 0.53
CA LYS A 77 -15.32 -13.63 1.05
C LYS A 77 -14.22 -12.64 0.67
N ALA A 78 -12.95 -13.00 0.85
CA ALA A 78 -11.82 -12.15 0.48
C ALA A 78 -11.80 -11.82 -1.03
N PHE A 79 -12.02 -12.82 -1.89
CA PHE A 79 -12.14 -12.63 -3.34
C PHE A 79 -13.30 -11.68 -3.70
N LYS A 80 -14.49 -11.94 -3.17
CA LYS A 80 -15.69 -11.11 -3.42
C LYS A 80 -15.46 -9.68 -2.92
N TYR A 81 -14.90 -9.53 -1.73
CA TYR A 81 -14.63 -8.22 -1.14
C TYR A 81 -13.72 -7.38 -2.03
N GLU A 82 -12.57 -7.91 -2.47
CA GLU A 82 -11.62 -7.18 -3.33
C GLU A 82 -12.28 -6.78 -4.67
N ARG A 83 -13.04 -7.70 -5.28
CA ARG A 83 -13.80 -7.44 -6.50
C ARG A 83 -14.83 -6.32 -6.30
N ASP A 84 -15.67 -6.44 -5.30
CA ASP A 84 -16.80 -5.53 -5.07
C ASP A 84 -16.32 -4.15 -4.59
N LEU A 85 -15.21 -4.11 -3.82
CA LEU A 85 -14.54 -2.86 -3.45
C LEU A 85 -13.98 -2.14 -4.68
N SER A 86 -13.40 -2.87 -5.63
CA SER A 86 -12.96 -2.30 -6.92
C SER A 86 -14.12 -1.63 -7.65
N VAL A 87 -15.29 -2.29 -7.74
CA VAL A 87 -16.50 -1.74 -8.34
C VAL A 87 -17.00 -0.50 -7.58
N HIS A 88 -16.98 -0.54 -6.23
CA HIS A 88 -17.35 0.60 -5.40
C HIS A 88 -16.48 1.83 -5.70
N CYS A 89 -15.17 1.65 -5.76
CA CYS A 89 -14.23 2.72 -6.09
C CYS A 89 -14.44 3.26 -7.52
N GLN A 90 -14.67 2.40 -8.50
CA GLN A 90 -14.96 2.81 -9.88
C GLN A 90 -16.23 3.66 -9.97
N LYS A 91 -17.32 3.26 -9.28
CA LYS A 91 -18.56 4.04 -9.19
C LYS A 91 -18.34 5.41 -8.52
N GLY A 92 -17.38 5.50 -7.61
CA GLY A 92 -16.96 6.73 -6.95
C GLY A 92 -15.97 7.58 -7.74
N TYR A 93 -15.71 7.27 -9.02
CA TYR A 93 -14.77 7.98 -9.90
C TYR A 93 -13.34 8.07 -9.36
N VAL A 94 -12.91 7.09 -8.61
CA VAL A 94 -11.50 6.96 -8.22
C VAL A 94 -10.69 6.62 -9.47
N THR A 95 -9.61 7.33 -9.76
CA THR A 95 -8.81 7.17 -11.00
C THR A 95 -7.39 6.69 -10.76
N LYS A 96 -6.85 6.92 -9.54
CA LYS A 96 -5.47 6.57 -9.19
C LYS A 96 -5.37 5.24 -8.44
N VAL A 97 -6.20 4.27 -8.83
CA VAL A 97 -6.20 2.87 -8.34
C VAL A 97 -6.21 1.93 -9.54
N ALA A 98 -5.47 0.83 -9.45
CA ALA A 98 -5.53 -0.25 -10.44
C ALA A 98 -6.78 -1.10 -10.15
N PHE A 99 -7.72 -1.12 -11.09
CA PHE A 99 -9.01 -1.77 -10.91
C PHE A 99 -9.08 -3.17 -11.52
N VAL A 100 -9.97 -3.98 -10.95
CA VAL A 100 -10.43 -5.23 -11.54
C VAL A 100 -11.19 -4.90 -12.83
N ILE A 101 -10.74 -5.44 -13.95
CA ILE A 101 -11.37 -5.30 -15.28
C ILE A 101 -12.20 -6.50 -15.66
N ASP A 102 -11.89 -7.68 -15.07
CA ASP A 102 -12.64 -8.91 -15.25
C ASP A 102 -12.41 -9.84 -14.06
N SER A 103 -13.31 -10.78 -13.82
CA SER A 103 -13.22 -11.77 -12.74
C SER A 103 -13.95 -13.05 -13.11
N GLY A 104 -13.50 -14.15 -12.56
CA GLY A 104 -14.14 -15.44 -12.78
C GLY A 104 -13.63 -16.51 -11.82
N GLU A 105 -14.03 -17.73 -12.10
CA GLU A 105 -13.53 -18.92 -11.42
C GLU A 105 -13.18 -19.98 -12.46
N GLU A 106 -12.17 -20.80 -12.19
CA GLU A 106 -11.79 -21.93 -13.02
C GLU A 106 -11.85 -23.20 -12.16
N PHE A 107 -12.10 -24.32 -12.76
CA PHE A 107 -12.16 -25.61 -12.08
C PHE A 107 -11.20 -26.64 -12.69
N LEU A 108 -10.22 -27.07 -11.91
CA LEU A 108 -9.26 -28.11 -12.27
C LEU A 108 -9.60 -29.42 -11.51
N LYS A 109 -9.98 -30.47 -12.24
CA LYS A 109 -10.55 -31.72 -11.68
C LYS A 109 -9.59 -32.53 -10.81
N ASP A 110 -8.28 -32.43 -11.06
CA ASP A 110 -7.27 -33.33 -10.46
C ASP A 110 -6.71 -32.81 -9.13
N TYR A 111 -7.39 -31.84 -8.48
CA TYR A 111 -6.93 -31.19 -7.25
C TYR A 111 -7.95 -31.36 -6.13
N PRO A 112 -7.52 -31.55 -4.85
CA PRO A 112 -8.41 -31.64 -3.69
C PRO A 112 -9.33 -30.42 -3.55
N ILE A 113 -8.80 -29.21 -3.80
CA ILE A 113 -9.55 -27.97 -3.96
C ILE A 113 -9.28 -27.48 -5.37
N GLY A 114 -10.16 -27.86 -6.30
CA GLY A 114 -10.00 -27.57 -7.72
C GLY A 114 -10.51 -26.20 -8.15
N ILE A 115 -11.28 -25.50 -7.30
CA ILE A 115 -11.82 -24.16 -7.59
C ILE A 115 -10.73 -23.11 -7.44
N VAL A 116 -10.53 -22.29 -8.47
CA VAL A 116 -9.57 -21.19 -8.51
C VAL A 116 -10.28 -19.90 -8.92
N PRO A 117 -10.75 -19.09 -7.97
CA PRO A 117 -11.23 -17.75 -8.28
C PRO A 117 -10.05 -16.87 -8.74
N TYR A 118 -10.32 -15.94 -9.65
CA TYR A 118 -9.30 -15.02 -10.15
C TYR A 118 -9.86 -13.64 -10.44
N LEU A 119 -8.98 -12.65 -10.30
CA LEU A 119 -9.21 -11.27 -10.69
C LEU A 119 -8.23 -10.89 -11.80
N VAL A 120 -8.69 -10.15 -12.78
CA VAL A 120 -7.88 -9.63 -13.89
C VAL A 120 -7.77 -8.12 -13.76
N PHE A 121 -6.55 -7.61 -13.87
CA PHE A 121 -6.22 -6.20 -13.74
C PHE A 121 -5.47 -5.71 -14.97
N GLU A 122 -5.46 -4.39 -15.18
CA GLU A 122 -4.54 -3.76 -16.12
C GLU A 122 -3.09 -4.15 -15.77
N LEU A 123 -2.27 -4.45 -16.81
CA LEU A 123 -0.87 -4.81 -16.60
C LEU A 123 -0.04 -3.54 -16.38
N ALA A 124 0.54 -3.44 -15.20
CA ALA A 124 1.52 -2.39 -14.89
C ALA A 124 2.89 -2.71 -15.52
N ASP A 125 3.68 -1.67 -15.79
CA ASP A 125 5.07 -1.81 -16.26
C ASP A 125 5.99 -2.31 -15.13
N GLY A 126 5.57 -2.20 -13.88
CA GLY A 126 6.26 -2.64 -12.69
C GLY A 126 5.71 -1.97 -11.43
N ASP A 127 6.43 -2.09 -10.34
CA ASP A 127 6.16 -1.41 -9.07
C ASP A 127 7.32 -0.48 -8.67
N VAL A 128 7.03 0.42 -7.73
CA VAL A 128 8.00 1.41 -7.25
C VAL A 128 9.17 0.77 -6.51
N ARG A 129 8.95 -0.34 -5.79
CA ARG A 129 10.05 -1.03 -5.09
C ARG A 129 11.13 -1.47 -6.08
N SER A 130 10.72 -2.11 -7.17
CA SER A 130 11.62 -2.58 -8.23
C SER A 130 12.31 -1.42 -8.95
N ARG A 131 11.57 -0.35 -9.25
CA ARG A 131 12.11 0.81 -9.94
C ARG A 131 13.14 1.57 -9.10
N LEU A 132 12.89 1.77 -7.82
CA LEU A 132 13.81 2.52 -6.93
C LEU A 132 15.14 1.78 -6.67
N GLN A 133 15.17 0.45 -6.80
CA GLN A 133 16.41 -0.32 -6.69
C GLN A 133 17.42 0.00 -7.80
N PHE A 134 16.95 0.47 -8.96
CA PHE A 134 17.77 0.74 -10.14
C PHE A 134 17.92 2.22 -10.49
N SER A 135 17.28 3.14 -9.72
CA SER A 135 17.23 4.55 -10.08
C SER A 135 18.39 5.35 -9.49
N ASN A 136 18.99 6.21 -10.34
CA ASN A 136 19.95 7.25 -9.97
C ASN A 136 19.23 8.59 -9.70
N TYR A 137 20.00 9.62 -9.33
CA TYR A 137 19.55 10.99 -8.99
C TYR A 137 18.63 11.69 -10.01
N LEU A 138 18.63 11.24 -11.28
CA LEU A 138 17.86 11.84 -12.38
C LEU A 138 16.32 11.76 -12.21
N ASP A 139 15.83 10.93 -11.28
CA ASP A 139 14.41 10.64 -11.12
C ASP A 139 13.70 11.47 -10.06
N PHE A 140 14.26 12.57 -9.58
CA PHE A 140 13.63 13.35 -8.50
C PHE A 140 12.26 13.92 -8.90
N VAL A 141 12.14 14.44 -10.14
CA VAL A 141 10.84 14.92 -10.67
C VAL A 141 9.84 13.76 -10.76
N TRP A 142 10.29 12.59 -11.24
CA TRP A 142 9.46 11.41 -11.30
C TRP A 142 9.00 10.96 -9.89
N LYS A 143 9.91 10.96 -8.90
CA LYS A 143 9.55 10.65 -7.50
C LYS A 143 8.44 11.58 -6.98
N LEU A 144 8.56 12.88 -7.20
CA LEU A 144 7.54 13.85 -6.82
C LEU A 144 6.22 13.66 -7.58
N SER A 145 6.27 13.33 -8.88
CA SER A 145 5.08 13.04 -9.70
C SER A 145 4.37 11.78 -9.19
N SER A 146 5.11 10.71 -8.91
CA SER A 146 4.55 9.47 -8.38
C SER A 146 3.91 9.69 -7.00
N LEU A 147 4.59 10.37 -6.09
CA LEU A 147 4.04 10.70 -4.76
C LEU A 147 2.79 11.58 -4.85
N HIS A 148 2.74 12.51 -5.81
CA HIS A 148 1.56 13.32 -6.08
C HIS A 148 0.38 12.46 -6.53
N ASP A 149 0.59 11.53 -7.47
CA ASP A 149 -0.44 10.60 -7.94
C ASP A 149 -0.99 9.73 -6.81
N ILE A 150 -0.10 9.22 -5.94
CA ILE A 150 -0.49 8.40 -4.79
C ILE A 150 -1.28 9.20 -3.76
N ALA A 151 -0.87 10.45 -3.47
CA ALA A 151 -1.62 11.31 -2.57
C ALA A 151 -3.04 11.61 -3.11
N ILE A 152 -3.19 11.79 -4.43
CA ILE A 152 -4.50 11.88 -5.08
C ILE A 152 -5.29 10.58 -4.89
N GLY A 153 -4.67 9.43 -5.15
CA GLY A 153 -5.31 8.12 -5.01
C GLY A 153 -5.86 7.89 -3.60
N ILE A 154 -5.07 8.15 -2.56
CA ILE A 154 -5.51 8.05 -1.17
C ILE A 154 -6.66 9.03 -0.89
N LYS A 155 -6.54 10.27 -1.34
CA LYS A 155 -7.62 11.27 -1.16
C LYS A 155 -8.91 10.83 -1.85
N GLN A 156 -8.84 10.26 -3.04
CA GLN A 156 -9.99 9.74 -3.76
C GLN A 156 -10.64 8.55 -3.02
N LEU A 157 -9.83 7.62 -2.48
CA LEU A 157 -10.31 6.52 -1.65
C LEU A 157 -11.02 7.05 -0.40
N HIS A 158 -10.43 8.00 0.32
CA HIS A 158 -11.04 8.63 1.49
C HIS A 158 -12.40 9.29 1.18
N ASN A 159 -12.55 9.90 0.00
CA ASN A 159 -13.80 10.54 -0.42
C ASN A 159 -14.95 9.53 -0.61
N VAL A 160 -14.64 8.26 -0.90
CA VAL A 160 -15.62 7.18 -1.04
C VAL A 160 -15.71 6.28 0.20
N GLY A 161 -15.14 6.73 1.33
CA GLY A 161 -15.18 6.00 2.60
C GLY A 161 -14.30 4.76 2.64
N VAL A 162 -13.22 4.75 1.86
CA VAL A 162 -12.25 3.66 1.80
C VAL A 162 -10.90 4.15 2.32
N SER A 163 -10.23 3.32 3.12
CA SER A 163 -8.84 3.50 3.54
C SER A 163 -7.99 2.35 3.00
N HIS A 164 -6.82 2.66 2.45
CA HIS A 164 -5.96 1.67 1.79
C HIS A 164 -5.33 0.68 2.76
N GLN A 165 -4.84 1.15 3.89
CA GLN A 165 -4.22 0.40 5.01
C GLN A 165 -2.90 -0.32 4.69
N ASP A 166 -2.63 -0.76 3.47
CA ASP A 166 -1.42 -1.50 3.08
C ASP A 166 -0.56 -0.73 2.06
N LEU A 167 -0.43 0.60 2.25
CA LEU A 167 0.38 1.42 1.36
C LEU A 167 1.87 1.16 1.63
N LYS A 168 2.54 0.60 0.62
CA LYS A 168 3.97 0.29 0.60
C LYS A 168 4.51 0.31 -0.83
N PRO A 169 5.83 0.37 -1.05
CA PRO A 169 6.38 0.53 -2.39
C PRO A 169 5.96 -0.53 -3.41
N SER A 170 5.75 -1.77 -2.98
CA SER A 170 5.27 -2.86 -3.85
C SER A 170 3.79 -2.74 -4.26
N ASN A 171 3.01 -1.93 -3.53
CA ASN A 171 1.60 -1.66 -3.82
C ASN A 171 1.40 -0.34 -4.57
N VAL A 172 2.49 0.31 -5.01
CA VAL A 172 2.46 1.43 -5.93
C VAL A 172 2.88 0.94 -7.31
N LEU A 173 1.93 0.85 -8.21
CA LEU A 173 2.10 0.33 -9.56
C LEU A 173 2.41 1.47 -10.54
N ILE A 174 3.26 1.19 -11.52
CA ILE A 174 3.72 2.16 -12.53
C ILE A 174 3.06 1.80 -13.86
N PHE A 175 2.41 2.79 -14.47
CA PHE A 175 1.79 2.71 -15.79
C PHE A 175 2.34 3.85 -16.64
N ARG A 176 3.35 3.58 -17.49
CA ARG A 176 4.05 4.60 -18.28
C ARG A 176 4.47 5.81 -17.43
N ASP A 177 3.69 6.89 -17.48
CA ASP A 177 4.00 8.17 -16.84
C ASP A 177 3.20 8.44 -15.56
N GLU A 178 2.33 7.50 -15.14
CA GLU A 178 1.51 7.65 -13.93
C GLU A 178 1.72 6.52 -12.93
N SER A 179 1.45 6.83 -11.67
CA SER A 179 1.42 5.83 -10.61
C SER A 179 0.00 5.62 -10.09
N LYS A 180 -0.36 4.36 -9.82
CA LYS A 180 -1.64 3.97 -9.24
C LYS A 180 -1.45 3.11 -8.00
N LEU A 181 -2.37 3.20 -7.06
CA LEU A 181 -2.47 2.28 -5.93
C LEU A 181 -2.92 0.90 -6.41
N GLY A 182 -2.26 -0.14 -5.97
CA GLY A 182 -2.63 -1.54 -6.22
C GLY A 182 -3.01 -2.26 -4.94
N ASP A 183 -3.58 -3.44 -5.10
CA ASP A 183 -3.90 -4.39 -4.02
C ASP A 183 -4.83 -3.82 -2.93
N LEU A 184 -6.12 -3.65 -3.28
CA LEU A 184 -7.16 -3.24 -2.35
C LEU A 184 -7.65 -4.38 -1.42
N GLY A 185 -7.06 -5.58 -1.53
CA GLY A 185 -7.53 -6.77 -0.80
C GLY A 185 -7.49 -6.64 0.73
N ARG A 186 -6.73 -5.69 1.26
CA ARG A 186 -6.65 -5.39 2.71
C ARG A 186 -7.23 -4.02 3.08
N SER A 187 -7.80 -3.30 2.13
CA SER A 187 -8.40 -2.00 2.39
C SER A 187 -9.64 -2.12 3.27
N MET A 188 -9.91 -1.09 4.06
CA MET A 188 -11.11 -1.00 4.89
C MET A 188 -12.13 -0.07 4.24
N CYS A 189 -13.38 -0.51 4.12
CA CYS A 189 -14.47 0.29 3.59
C CYS A 189 -15.58 0.44 4.62
N LYS A 190 -15.95 1.70 4.93
CA LYS A 190 -16.96 1.99 5.97
C LYS A 190 -18.35 1.44 5.63
N SER A 191 -18.70 1.40 4.35
CA SER A 191 -20.03 1.00 3.87
C SER A 191 -20.14 -0.46 3.44
N MET A 192 -19.04 -1.22 3.47
CA MET A 192 -19.01 -2.63 3.08
C MET A 192 -18.67 -3.51 4.27
N ASP A 193 -19.34 -4.63 4.40
CA ASP A 193 -19.02 -5.63 5.42
C ASP A 193 -17.70 -6.34 5.06
N SER A 194 -16.78 -6.36 6.02
CA SER A 194 -15.47 -6.99 5.89
C SER A 194 -14.91 -7.33 7.26
N GLU A 195 -14.25 -8.47 7.36
CA GLU A 195 -13.49 -8.85 8.55
C GLU A 195 -12.42 -7.80 8.92
N TYR A 196 -11.87 -7.08 7.91
CA TYR A 196 -10.86 -6.05 8.13
C TYR A 196 -11.37 -4.84 8.91
N ASN A 197 -12.67 -4.52 8.81
CA ASN A 197 -13.25 -3.37 9.52
C ASN A 197 -13.22 -3.52 11.05
N SER A 198 -13.16 -4.75 11.56
CA SER A 198 -13.03 -5.06 12.99
C SER A 198 -11.60 -5.05 13.49
N LEU A 199 -10.61 -5.02 12.60
CA LEU A 199 -9.19 -4.99 12.95
C LEU A 199 -8.75 -3.56 13.26
N ASP A 200 -7.77 -3.43 14.15
CA ASP A 200 -7.09 -2.16 14.38
C ASP A 200 -6.26 -1.75 13.16
N TYR A 201 -5.60 -2.73 12.54
CA TYR A 201 -4.78 -2.58 11.35
C TYR A 201 -4.83 -3.85 10.49
N SER A 202 -4.99 -3.69 9.18
CA SER A 202 -5.06 -4.81 8.23
C SER A 202 -3.84 -4.93 7.31
N GLY A 203 -2.96 -3.92 7.29
CA GLY A 203 -1.81 -3.84 6.41
C GLY A 203 -0.60 -4.67 6.82
N ASP A 204 0.54 -4.35 6.22
CA ASP A 204 1.84 -4.98 6.53
C ASP A 204 2.46 -4.34 7.78
N TRP A 205 2.63 -5.13 8.84
CA TRP A 205 3.14 -4.67 10.13
C TRP A 205 4.55 -4.05 10.05
N ASN A 206 5.35 -4.36 9.04
CA ASN A 206 6.65 -3.71 8.84
C ASN A 206 6.55 -2.22 8.46
N TYR A 207 5.36 -1.78 8.06
CA TYR A 207 5.06 -0.39 7.71
C TYR A 207 4.07 0.27 8.67
N ALA A 208 3.53 -0.50 9.63
CA ALA A 208 2.50 -0.04 10.56
C ALA A 208 2.92 1.23 11.30
N PRO A 209 1.99 2.16 11.56
CA PRO A 209 2.26 3.33 12.38
C PRO A 209 2.52 2.93 13.84
N PRO A 210 3.26 3.75 14.60
CA PRO A 210 3.73 3.38 15.93
C PRO A 210 2.60 3.09 16.92
N GLU A 211 1.48 3.81 16.85
CA GLU A 211 0.33 3.54 17.73
C GLU A 211 -0.18 2.10 17.58
N MET A 212 -0.21 1.57 16.36
CA MET A 212 -0.62 0.18 16.11
C MET A 212 0.41 -0.80 16.67
N MET A 213 1.71 -0.49 16.50
CA MET A 213 2.79 -1.32 17.03
C MET A 213 2.79 -1.40 18.57
N TYR A 214 2.33 -0.34 19.24
CA TYR A 214 2.15 -0.30 20.70
C TYR A 214 0.72 -0.62 21.15
N GLN A 215 -0.08 -1.25 20.28
CA GLN A 215 -1.43 -1.77 20.57
C GLN A 215 -2.42 -0.69 21.05
N TYR A 216 -2.24 0.55 20.58
CA TYR A 216 -3.23 1.61 20.79
C TYR A 216 -4.19 1.65 19.61
N SER A 217 -5.48 1.58 19.89
CA SER A 217 -6.54 1.66 18.87
C SER A 217 -7.45 2.86 19.13
N GLU A 218 -7.57 3.71 18.13
CA GLU A 218 -8.55 4.80 18.11
C GLU A 218 -9.94 4.22 17.79
N VAL A 219 -10.92 4.56 18.63
CA VAL A 219 -12.30 4.03 18.52
C VAL A 219 -13.02 4.56 17.28
N ASP A 220 -12.79 5.83 16.94
CA ASP A 220 -13.38 6.42 15.74
C ASP A 220 -12.76 5.83 14.48
N TRP A 221 -13.58 5.18 13.64
CA TRP A 221 -13.14 4.48 12.44
C TRP A 221 -12.36 5.40 11.48
N TYR A 222 -12.87 6.61 11.22
CA TYR A 222 -12.22 7.56 10.29
C TYR A 222 -10.88 8.06 10.84
N LYS A 223 -10.82 8.35 12.14
CA LYS A 223 -9.57 8.78 12.76
C LYS A 223 -8.54 7.66 12.70
N ARG A 224 -8.91 6.44 13.09
CA ARG A 224 -8.01 5.29 13.05
C ARG A 224 -7.47 5.03 11.65
N THR A 225 -8.37 4.86 10.68
CA THR A 225 -7.99 4.39 9.34
C THR A 225 -7.33 5.49 8.50
N PHE A 226 -7.85 6.72 8.53
CA PHE A 226 -7.29 7.81 7.72
C PHE A 226 -5.98 8.35 8.31
N ALA A 227 -5.80 8.31 9.65
CA ALA A 227 -4.51 8.60 10.25
C ALA A 227 -3.43 7.59 9.82
N THR A 228 -3.81 6.32 9.74
CA THR A 228 -2.93 5.26 9.23
C THR A 228 -2.47 5.55 7.80
N ASP A 229 -3.40 5.85 6.88
CA ASP A 229 -3.03 6.17 5.51
C ASP A 229 -2.15 7.43 5.39
N CYS A 230 -2.38 8.44 6.24
CA CYS A 230 -1.49 9.61 6.31
C CYS A 230 -0.06 9.21 6.71
N TYR A 231 0.09 8.37 7.74
CA TYR A 231 1.39 7.88 8.17
C TYR A 231 2.09 7.08 7.08
N LEU A 232 1.35 6.17 6.44
CA LEU A 232 1.89 5.34 5.36
C LEU A 232 2.31 6.18 4.15
N LEU A 233 1.59 7.26 3.81
CA LEU A 233 2.01 8.20 2.78
C LEU A 233 3.33 8.90 3.15
N GLY A 234 3.45 9.39 4.38
CA GLY A 234 4.69 9.99 4.88
C GLY A 234 5.85 8.99 4.88
N SER A 235 5.60 7.77 5.34
CA SER A 235 6.58 6.66 5.31
C SER A 235 7.00 6.30 3.89
N LEU A 236 6.09 6.40 2.93
CA LEU A 236 6.40 6.20 1.51
C LEU A 236 7.32 7.30 0.97
N ILE A 237 7.12 8.57 1.37
CA ILE A 237 8.05 9.67 1.02
C ILE A 237 9.47 9.35 1.55
N VAL A 238 9.58 8.88 2.80
CA VAL A 238 10.88 8.46 3.36
C VAL A 238 11.50 7.34 2.53
N PHE A 239 10.69 6.33 2.14
CA PHE A 239 11.18 5.22 1.33
C PHE A 239 11.67 5.66 -0.06
N TYR A 240 10.96 6.57 -0.73
CA TYR A 240 11.35 7.08 -2.06
C TYR A 240 12.72 7.78 -2.04
N LEU A 241 13.11 8.33 -0.90
CA LEU A 241 14.31 9.16 -0.80
C LEU A 241 15.46 8.47 -0.06
N LEU A 242 15.16 7.61 0.94
CA LEU A 242 16.19 6.90 1.72
C LEU A 242 16.20 5.38 1.53
N GLY A 243 15.17 4.79 0.91
CA GLY A 243 15.07 3.32 0.72
C GLY A 243 14.62 2.54 1.96
N ILE A 244 14.21 3.19 3.04
CA ILE A 244 13.70 2.57 4.27
C ILE A 244 12.34 3.17 4.67
N SER A 245 11.52 2.41 5.42
CA SER A 245 10.25 2.92 5.96
C SER A 245 10.48 3.83 7.18
N MET A 246 9.52 4.74 7.45
CA MET A 246 9.57 5.56 8.67
C MET A 246 9.50 4.71 9.93
N SER A 247 8.76 3.61 9.93
CA SER A 247 8.67 2.68 11.07
C SER A 247 10.03 2.04 11.38
N ALA A 248 10.80 1.64 10.36
CA ALA A 248 12.16 1.14 10.53
C ALA A 248 13.11 2.23 11.05
N LEU A 249 12.96 3.47 10.56
CA LEU A 249 13.74 4.60 11.02
C LEU A 249 13.46 4.95 12.49
N LEU A 250 12.18 4.91 12.90
CA LEU A 250 11.79 5.07 14.30
C LEU A 250 12.37 3.97 15.19
N LEU A 251 12.26 2.71 14.77
CA LEU A 251 12.78 1.57 15.53
C LEU A 251 14.29 1.67 15.77
N LYS A 252 15.04 2.19 14.81
CA LYS A 252 16.47 2.44 14.92
C LYS A 252 16.82 3.35 16.10
N HIS A 253 15.98 4.38 16.36
CA HIS A 253 16.20 5.38 17.40
C HIS A 253 15.51 5.05 18.74
N MET A 254 14.68 4.01 18.79
CA MET A 254 14.07 3.56 20.04
C MET A 254 15.08 2.79 20.91
N PRO A 255 15.19 3.09 22.22
CA PRO A 255 15.94 2.26 23.16
C PRO A 255 15.45 0.81 23.10
N GLN A 256 16.36 -0.16 23.16
CA GLN A 256 16.04 -1.56 22.93
C GLN A 256 14.92 -2.09 23.83
N ASN A 257 14.93 -1.74 25.10
CA ASN A 257 13.92 -2.16 26.10
C ASN A 257 12.55 -1.47 25.90
N LEU A 258 12.49 -0.40 25.11
CA LEU A 258 11.26 0.35 24.82
C LEU A 258 10.72 0.07 23.41
N ARG A 259 11.40 -0.77 22.62
CA ARG A 259 10.90 -1.20 21.32
C ARG A 259 9.63 -2.01 21.47
N TRP A 260 8.71 -1.89 20.52
CA TRP A 260 7.40 -2.54 20.57
C TRP A 260 7.46 -4.06 20.73
N GLU A 261 8.52 -4.75 20.28
CA GLU A 261 8.69 -6.18 20.51
C GLU A 261 8.89 -6.52 21.99
N HIS A 262 9.46 -5.60 22.77
CA HIS A 262 9.84 -5.79 24.18
C HIS A 262 8.93 -5.03 25.14
N TRP A 263 8.27 -3.96 24.67
CA TRP A 263 7.43 -3.13 25.50
C TRP A 263 6.20 -3.89 26.00
N ARG A 264 5.86 -3.68 27.28
CA ARG A 264 4.69 -4.31 27.94
C ARG A 264 3.82 -3.30 28.68
N GLY A 265 4.18 -2.03 28.64
CA GLY A 265 3.38 -0.93 29.19
C GLY A 265 2.35 -0.40 28.20
N THR A 266 1.69 0.69 28.56
CA THR A 266 0.71 1.37 27.72
C THR A 266 1.37 2.24 26.66
N PHE A 267 0.60 2.64 25.64
CA PHE A 267 1.04 3.60 24.64
C PHE A 267 1.36 4.98 25.28
N GLU A 268 0.55 5.41 26.25
CA GLU A 268 0.76 6.68 26.92
C GLU A 268 2.11 6.75 27.66
N GLU A 269 2.54 5.66 28.28
CA GLU A 269 3.83 5.59 28.99
C GLU A 269 5.03 5.64 28.05
N VAL A 270 4.91 5.14 26.81
CA VAL A 270 6.00 5.14 25.83
C VAL A 270 6.07 6.45 25.01
N ARG A 271 5.01 7.25 24.99
CA ARG A 271 4.90 8.49 24.17
C ARG A 271 6.10 9.43 24.29
N PRO A 272 6.64 9.75 25.49
CA PRO A 272 7.80 10.65 25.59
C PRO A 272 9.05 10.12 24.86
N TYR A 273 9.30 8.84 24.99
CA TYR A 273 10.46 8.18 24.34
C TYR A 273 10.26 8.05 22.85
N LEU A 274 9.03 7.76 22.42
CA LEU A 274 8.66 7.71 21.01
C LEU A 274 8.83 9.08 20.34
N LEU A 275 8.49 10.17 21.02
CA LEU A 275 8.68 11.52 20.52
C LEU A 275 10.18 11.88 20.38
N MET A 276 11.02 11.43 21.33
CA MET A 276 12.48 11.58 21.23
C MET A 276 13.04 10.80 20.02
N ALA A 277 12.65 9.54 19.86
CA ALA A 277 13.05 8.72 18.73
C ALA A 277 12.59 9.32 17.40
N TYR A 278 11.36 9.82 17.36
CA TYR A 278 10.80 10.52 16.20
C TYR A 278 11.61 11.77 15.83
N SER A 279 11.98 12.60 16.80
CA SER A 279 12.81 13.78 16.56
C SER A 279 14.17 13.40 15.95
N GLN A 280 14.80 12.31 16.42
CA GLN A 280 16.04 11.80 15.84
C GLN A 280 15.85 11.22 14.44
N ALA A 281 14.75 10.49 14.22
CA ALA A 281 14.40 9.94 12.91
C ALA A 281 14.19 11.04 11.86
N ILE A 282 13.47 12.12 12.21
CA ILE A 282 13.27 13.28 11.33
C ILE A 282 14.60 13.97 11.04
N LYS A 283 15.45 14.16 12.04
CA LYS A 283 16.80 14.73 11.85
C LYS A 283 17.67 13.88 10.92
N GLU A 284 17.64 12.56 11.09
CA GLU A 284 18.35 11.63 10.20
C GLU A 284 17.79 11.70 8.77
N PHE A 285 16.46 11.71 8.63
CA PHE A 285 15.81 11.87 7.33
C PHE A 285 16.25 13.18 6.65
N HIS A 286 16.16 14.31 7.34
CA HIS A 286 16.54 15.61 6.80
C HIS A 286 18.01 15.65 6.35
N ASN A 287 18.92 15.10 7.17
CA ASN A 287 20.33 14.99 6.81
C ASN A 287 20.55 14.09 5.58
N GLY A 288 19.83 12.97 5.50
CA GLY A 288 19.91 12.03 4.38
C GLY A 288 19.43 12.60 3.04
N ILE A 289 18.55 13.59 3.10
CA ILE A 289 18.03 14.28 1.90
C ILE A 289 18.64 15.66 1.64
N SER A 290 19.68 16.05 2.38
CA SER A 290 20.31 17.37 2.26
C SER A 290 20.82 17.70 0.85
N GLY A 291 21.15 16.70 0.03
CA GLY A 291 21.53 16.85 -1.37
C GLY A 291 20.37 17.09 -2.34
N TYR A 292 19.11 16.90 -1.91
CA TYR A 292 17.95 17.14 -2.75
C TYR A 292 17.52 18.61 -2.71
N TYR A 293 17.17 19.14 -3.86
CA TYR A 293 16.51 20.42 -3.95
C TYR A 293 15.13 20.34 -3.28
N LEU A 294 14.74 21.32 -2.45
CA LEU A 294 13.47 21.37 -1.73
C LEU A 294 13.37 20.40 -0.51
N ASN A 295 14.52 19.99 0.06
CA ASN A 295 14.59 19.10 1.21
C ASN A 295 13.79 19.57 2.42
N ASP A 296 13.80 20.87 2.76
CA ASP A 296 13.06 21.42 3.91
C ASP A 296 11.54 21.27 3.73
N ASP A 297 11.04 21.55 2.53
CA ASP A 297 9.61 21.40 2.19
C ASP A 297 9.17 19.93 2.31
N ILE A 298 10.03 19.01 1.89
CA ILE A 298 9.75 17.56 1.96
C ILE A 298 9.84 17.07 3.41
N CYS A 299 10.84 17.49 4.16
CA CYS A 299 11.00 17.15 5.58
C CYS A 299 9.77 17.57 6.38
N MET A 300 9.30 18.81 6.18
CA MET A 300 8.09 19.32 6.82
C MET A 300 6.85 18.46 6.51
N MET A 301 6.70 17.95 5.27
CA MET A 301 5.58 17.05 4.95
C MET A 301 5.69 15.73 5.71
N VAL A 302 6.88 15.14 5.80
CA VAL A 302 7.11 13.90 6.54
C VAL A 302 6.87 14.12 8.03
N GLU A 303 7.34 15.22 8.62
CA GLU A 303 7.06 15.59 10.01
C GLU A 303 5.56 15.62 10.32
N GLN A 304 4.76 16.19 9.46
CA GLN A 304 3.33 16.30 9.66
C GLN A 304 2.60 14.97 9.43
N LEU A 305 2.97 14.23 8.38
CA LEU A 305 2.30 12.99 8.00
C LEU A 305 2.70 11.81 8.90
N CYS A 306 3.93 11.78 9.39
CA CYS A 306 4.45 10.70 10.23
C CYS A 306 4.46 11.04 11.72
N TYR A 307 3.77 12.11 12.15
CA TYR A 307 3.73 12.43 13.57
C TYR A 307 3.27 11.19 14.37
N PRO A 308 3.98 10.81 15.45
CA PRO A 308 3.77 9.50 16.08
C PRO A 308 2.41 9.36 16.79
N PHE A 309 1.75 10.47 17.08
CA PHE A 309 0.44 10.49 17.73
C PHE A 309 -0.64 10.83 16.70
N PRO A 310 -1.64 9.95 16.48
CA PRO A 310 -2.62 10.15 15.40
C PRO A 310 -3.41 11.45 15.54
N GLU A 311 -3.71 11.92 16.77
CA GLU A 311 -4.44 13.16 17.02
C GLU A 311 -3.70 14.43 16.55
N HIS A 312 -2.37 14.38 16.44
CA HIS A 312 -1.52 15.47 15.97
C HIS A 312 -0.99 15.25 14.54
N ARG A 313 -1.39 14.16 13.90
CA ARG A 313 -0.97 13.81 12.54
C ARG A 313 -1.76 14.59 11.50
N GLY A 314 -1.05 15.16 10.53
CA GLY A 314 -1.64 15.93 9.45
C GLY A 314 -1.21 17.40 9.43
N HIS A 315 -1.72 18.14 8.46
CA HIS A 315 -1.36 19.56 8.30
C HIS A 315 -1.90 20.40 9.46
N PRO A 316 -1.10 21.29 10.11
CA PRO A 316 -1.53 22.05 11.30
C PRO A 316 -2.84 22.81 11.12
N ARG A 317 -3.07 23.43 9.96
CA ARG A 317 -4.34 24.13 9.67
C ARG A 317 -5.54 23.19 9.57
N ASN A 318 -5.32 21.94 9.20
CA ASN A 318 -6.38 20.94 9.14
C ASN A 318 -6.72 20.41 10.54
N ILE A 319 -5.71 20.21 11.38
CA ILE A 319 -5.88 19.79 12.79
C ILE A 319 -6.72 20.82 13.56
N GLN A 320 -6.55 22.11 13.29
CA GLN A 320 -7.35 23.19 13.89
C GLN A 320 -8.80 23.23 13.37
N SER A 321 -9.11 22.56 12.26
CA SER A 321 -10.42 22.54 11.63
C SER A 321 -11.14 21.24 11.97
N LYS A 322 -12.23 21.27 12.76
CA LYS A 322 -12.99 20.08 13.16
C LYS A 322 -13.26 19.15 11.99
N GLY A 323 -12.91 17.87 12.14
CA GLY A 323 -13.23 16.79 11.20
C GLY A 323 -12.39 16.77 9.92
N ARG A 324 -11.28 17.52 9.83
CA ARG A 324 -10.43 17.59 8.63
C ARG A 324 -8.97 17.21 8.84
N ASN A 325 -8.61 16.67 9.99
CA ASN A 325 -7.22 16.38 10.38
C ASN A 325 -6.44 15.67 9.26
N TYR A 326 -7.04 14.65 8.66
CA TYR A 326 -6.39 13.77 7.69
C TYR A 326 -6.69 14.14 6.22
N ASN A 327 -7.10 15.40 5.95
CA ASN A 327 -7.32 15.87 4.59
C ASN A 327 -5.98 16.09 3.86
N LEU A 328 -5.83 15.45 2.70
CA LEU A 328 -4.57 15.43 1.93
C LEU A 328 -4.45 16.54 0.89
N GLU A 329 -5.47 17.39 0.67
CA GLU A 329 -5.47 18.42 -0.39
C GLU A 329 -4.25 19.33 -0.33
N ARG A 330 -3.80 19.73 0.87
CA ARG A 330 -2.63 20.59 1.03
C ARG A 330 -1.33 19.90 0.65
N TYR A 331 -1.22 18.60 0.90
CA TYR A 331 -0.05 17.79 0.50
C TYR A 331 -0.06 17.55 -1.01
N ILE A 332 -1.22 17.28 -1.61
CA ILE A 332 -1.37 17.17 -3.07
C ILE A 332 -0.91 18.45 -3.74
N SER A 333 -1.44 19.60 -3.31
CA SER A 333 -1.05 20.92 -3.86
C SER A 333 0.44 21.21 -3.64
N LYS A 334 1.00 20.79 -2.49
CA LYS A 334 2.42 20.98 -2.19
C LYS A 334 3.29 20.10 -3.10
N LEU A 335 2.96 18.83 -3.28
CA LEU A 335 3.69 17.92 -4.17
C LEU A 335 3.68 18.41 -5.63
N ASP A 336 2.54 18.89 -6.13
CA ASP A 336 2.45 19.51 -7.48
C ASP A 336 3.37 20.73 -7.59
N LEU A 337 3.35 21.62 -6.58
CA LEU A 337 4.24 22.78 -6.55
C LEU A 337 5.71 22.38 -6.55
N LEU A 338 6.10 21.40 -5.73
CA LEU A 338 7.48 20.91 -5.63
C LEU A 338 7.95 20.28 -6.95
N LYS A 339 7.08 19.46 -7.58
CA LYS A 339 7.32 18.89 -8.91
C LYS A 339 7.63 19.99 -9.92
N ARG A 340 6.76 21.00 -10.07
CA ARG A 340 6.95 22.13 -11.00
C ARG A 340 8.24 22.91 -10.72
N LYS A 341 8.58 23.13 -9.44
CA LYS A 341 9.83 23.79 -9.07
C LYS A 341 11.07 22.94 -9.49
N ALA A 342 11.01 21.62 -9.32
CA ALA A 342 12.07 20.72 -9.73
C ALA A 342 12.24 20.67 -11.26
N GLU A 343 11.14 20.63 -12.01
CA GLU A 343 11.13 20.72 -13.49
C GLU A 343 11.78 22.02 -13.98
N LEU A 344 11.37 23.16 -13.40
CA LEU A 344 11.95 24.46 -13.75
C LEU A 344 13.44 24.56 -13.43
N LYS A 345 13.92 23.92 -12.37
CA LYS A 345 15.35 23.86 -12.04
C LYS A 345 16.13 23.12 -13.11
N ILE A 346 15.65 21.92 -13.50
CA ILE A 346 16.30 21.13 -14.56
C ILE A 346 16.36 21.97 -15.86
N PHE A 347 15.26 22.59 -16.27
CA PHE A 347 15.24 23.44 -17.46
C PHE A 347 16.27 24.57 -17.41
N LYS A 348 16.36 25.28 -16.28
CA LYS A 348 17.33 26.35 -16.10
C LYS A 348 18.78 25.87 -16.13
N ASP A 349 19.04 24.67 -15.59
CA ASP A 349 20.40 24.10 -15.59
C ASP A 349 20.79 23.60 -17.01
N CYS A 350 19.83 23.08 -17.79
CA CYS A 350 20.07 22.75 -19.20
C CYS A 350 20.29 23.96 -20.10
N CYS A 351 19.67 25.12 -19.82
CA CYS A 351 19.86 26.34 -20.59
C CYS A 351 21.17 27.09 -20.27
N LYS A 352 21.90 26.72 -19.24
CA LYS A 352 23.19 27.34 -18.86
C LYS A 352 24.41 26.61 -19.42
N ASN A 353 24.23 25.41 -19.94
CA ASN A 353 25.23 24.62 -20.66
C ASN A 353 25.03 24.76 -22.17
#